data_5f5855b001191ce4bdd923227af3e6c1
#
_entry.id   5f5855b001191ce4bdd923227af3e6c1
#
_cell.length_a   1.000
_cell.length_b   1.000
_cell.length_c   1.000
_cell.angle_alpha   90.00
_cell.angle_beta   90.00
_cell.angle_gamma   90.00
#
_symmetry.space_group_name_H-M   'P 1'
#
loop_
_entity.id
_entity.type
_entity.pdbx_description
1 polymer ?
#
loop_
_entity_poly.entity_id
_entity_poly.type
_entity_poly.pdbx_seq_one_letter_code
_entity_poly.pdbx_strand_id
1 'polypeptide(L)'
;YESTKATLIRTPISKITHVFFHTLIADPSKAFDGDRDQNGYNQVMTTIDEFNKILETLYEKGYVLVKLHDMAYETTDENGNTIMKAGDIMLPPGKIPFVMSQDDLCYYEYMDGDGFASRMIVGENGKPTCEMVMDDGSVSVGSYDLVPLLEDFITEHPDFSYRGARAVLAFTGYQGVLGYRTDPSYESSNPNFEADKETVRQVAQCLRDNGWELASHSWGHINFGKRS
;
A
#
# COMPACT_ATOMS: atom_id res chain seq x y z
N TYR A 1 -2.64 -29.99 -8.91
CA TYR A 1 -1.60 -28.98 -9.26
C TYR A 1 -1.05 -29.15 -10.69
N GLU A 2 -0.78 -30.36 -11.13
CA GLU A 2 -0.27 -30.61 -12.50
C GLU A 2 -1.32 -30.40 -13.59
N SER A 3 -2.57 -30.75 -13.37
CA SER A 3 -3.68 -30.47 -14.30
C SER A 3 -3.94 -28.99 -14.51
N THR A 4 -3.64 -28.17 -13.51
CA THR A 4 -3.84 -26.70 -13.56
C THR A 4 -2.73 -26.00 -14.37
N LYS A 5 -1.51 -26.52 -14.34
CA LYS A 5 -0.37 -25.96 -15.13
C LYS A 5 -0.60 -26.00 -16.64
N ALA A 6 -1.25 -27.06 -17.14
CA ALA A 6 -1.49 -27.24 -18.58
C ALA A 6 -2.50 -26.23 -19.18
N THR A 7 -3.23 -25.49 -18.32
CA THR A 7 -4.29 -24.57 -18.74
C THR A 7 -3.92 -23.07 -18.54
N LEU A 8 -2.72 -22.78 -18.01
CA LEU A 8 -2.30 -21.38 -17.81
C LEU A 8 -2.02 -20.72 -19.16
N ILE A 9 -2.48 -19.49 -19.30
CA ILE A 9 -2.25 -18.65 -20.49
C ILE A 9 -1.40 -17.43 -20.10
N ARG A 10 -0.52 -17.05 -21.06
CA ARG A 10 0.28 -15.83 -20.91
C ARG A 10 -0.62 -14.61 -21.07
N THR A 11 -0.60 -13.72 -20.08
CA THR A 11 -1.32 -12.45 -20.16
C THR A 11 -0.41 -11.35 -20.70
N PRO A 12 -0.83 -10.61 -21.73
CA PRO A 12 -0.08 -9.46 -22.23
C PRO A 12 0.02 -8.37 -21.17
N ILE A 13 1.24 -7.94 -20.84
CA ILE A 13 1.49 -6.88 -19.84
C ILE A 13 0.82 -5.55 -20.20
N SER A 14 0.60 -5.28 -21.50
CA SER A 14 -0.10 -4.07 -21.97
C SER A 14 -1.60 -4.01 -21.60
N LYS A 15 -2.15 -5.10 -21.06
CA LYS A 15 -3.54 -5.18 -20.61
C LYS A 15 -3.69 -5.11 -19.09
N ILE A 16 -2.59 -4.96 -18.36
CA ILE A 16 -2.59 -4.88 -16.91
C ILE A 16 -3.00 -3.46 -16.51
N THR A 17 -4.07 -3.36 -15.72
CA THR A 17 -4.57 -2.09 -15.19
C THR A 17 -3.89 -1.82 -13.85
N HIS A 18 -3.60 -0.56 -13.57
CA HIS A 18 -3.16 -0.08 -12.27
C HIS A 18 -4.34 0.61 -11.57
N VAL A 19 -4.57 0.24 -10.32
CA VAL A 19 -5.55 0.88 -9.42
C VAL A 19 -4.76 1.40 -8.21
N PHE A 20 -5.02 2.64 -7.84
CA PHE A 20 -4.33 3.25 -6.69
C PHE A 20 -5.33 3.79 -5.66
N PHE A 21 -4.86 3.87 -4.43
CA PHE A 21 -5.58 4.40 -3.28
C PHE A 21 -4.66 5.35 -2.51
N HIS A 22 -5.24 6.20 -1.68
CA HIS A 22 -4.54 6.90 -0.61
C HIS A 22 -4.79 6.19 0.72
N THR A 23 -4.34 6.76 1.84
CA THR A 23 -4.70 6.28 3.19
C THR A 23 -6.22 6.18 3.32
N LEU A 24 -6.71 5.07 3.84
CA LEU A 24 -8.14 4.81 3.94
C LEU A 24 -8.77 5.52 5.14
N ILE A 25 -10.02 5.94 4.96
CA ILE A 25 -10.83 6.49 6.05
C ILE A 25 -11.41 5.33 6.87
N ALA A 26 -10.95 5.21 8.12
CA ALA A 26 -11.41 4.18 9.06
C ALA A 26 -12.69 4.60 9.80
N ASP A 27 -12.86 5.90 10.08
CA ASP A 27 -14.07 6.45 10.70
C ASP A 27 -14.62 7.60 9.85
N PRO A 28 -15.59 7.30 8.96
CA PRO A 28 -16.21 8.34 8.12
C PRO A 28 -16.93 9.44 8.88
N SER A 29 -17.37 9.20 10.13
CA SER A 29 -18.08 10.20 10.91
C SER A 29 -17.16 11.33 11.36
N LYS A 30 -15.86 11.09 11.44
CA LYS A 30 -14.83 12.07 11.74
C LYS A 30 -14.32 12.76 10.47
N ALA A 31 -14.00 11.99 9.45
CA ALA A 31 -13.49 12.53 8.20
C ALA A 31 -14.52 13.39 7.43
N PHE A 32 -15.80 13.21 7.68
CA PHE A 32 -16.91 13.95 7.02
C PHE A 32 -17.76 14.72 8.04
N ASP A 33 -17.14 15.39 8.98
CA ASP A 33 -17.80 16.12 10.07
C ASP A 33 -18.22 17.56 9.71
N GLY A 34 -17.89 18.01 8.52
CA GLY A 34 -18.24 19.35 8.01
C GLY A 34 -17.10 20.36 8.07
N ASP A 35 -15.91 19.95 8.45
CA ASP A 35 -14.75 20.80 8.50
C ASP A 35 -14.15 21.11 7.11
N ARG A 36 -13.00 21.81 7.08
CA ARG A 36 -12.34 22.20 5.83
C ARG A 36 -11.81 21.01 5.04
N ASP A 37 -11.32 19.98 5.71
CA ASP A 37 -10.54 18.92 5.09
C ASP A 37 -11.42 17.85 4.45
N GLN A 38 -12.69 17.70 4.89
CA GLN A 38 -13.65 16.77 4.29
C GLN A 38 -13.80 16.91 2.76
N ASN A 39 -13.68 18.12 2.21
CA ASN A 39 -13.81 18.32 0.77
C ASN A 39 -12.63 17.70 -0.01
N GLY A 40 -11.43 17.70 0.59
CA GLY A 40 -10.26 17.03 0.05
C GLY A 40 -10.42 15.52 0.12
N TYR A 41 -10.84 15.01 1.27
CA TYR A 41 -11.08 13.58 1.47
C TYR A 41 -12.10 13.02 0.49
N ASN A 42 -13.22 13.71 0.31
CA ASN A 42 -14.28 13.29 -0.61
C ASN A 42 -13.86 13.24 -2.09
N GLN A 43 -12.76 13.88 -2.46
CA GLN A 43 -12.25 13.87 -3.83
C GLN A 43 -11.29 12.72 -4.11
N VAL A 44 -10.50 12.29 -3.13
CA VAL A 44 -9.35 11.41 -3.37
C VAL A 44 -9.24 10.24 -2.40
N MET A 45 -9.94 10.27 -1.25
CA MET A 45 -9.87 9.21 -0.24
C MET A 45 -10.98 8.18 -0.44
N THR A 46 -10.75 7.00 0.07
CA THR A 46 -11.69 5.86 0.05
C THR A 46 -11.92 5.41 1.48
N THR A 47 -13.15 5.12 1.86
CA THR A 47 -13.46 4.52 3.16
C THR A 47 -13.08 3.04 3.19
N ILE A 48 -12.91 2.48 4.37
CA ILE A 48 -12.66 1.03 4.55
C ILE A 48 -13.80 0.20 3.96
N ASP A 49 -15.05 0.61 4.14
CA ASP A 49 -16.22 -0.10 3.60
C ASP A 49 -16.20 -0.12 2.07
N GLU A 50 -15.87 1.01 1.44
CA GLU A 50 -15.73 1.09 -0.02
C GLU A 50 -14.56 0.23 -0.51
N PHE A 51 -13.41 0.27 0.17
CA PHE A 51 -12.25 -0.53 -0.19
C PHE A 51 -12.56 -2.04 -0.12
N ASN A 52 -13.18 -2.49 0.96
CA ASN A 52 -13.61 -3.89 1.09
C ASN A 52 -14.56 -4.28 -0.04
N LYS A 53 -15.53 -3.43 -0.38
CA LYS A 53 -16.46 -3.66 -1.50
C LYS A 53 -15.75 -3.70 -2.86
N ILE A 54 -14.72 -2.89 -3.03
CA ILE A 54 -13.87 -2.92 -4.25
C ILE A 54 -13.11 -4.24 -4.33
N LEU A 55 -12.49 -4.72 -3.24
CA LEU A 55 -11.78 -6.00 -3.20
C LEU A 55 -12.71 -7.17 -3.55
N GLU A 56 -13.88 -7.26 -2.92
CA GLU A 56 -14.91 -8.26 -3.26
C GLU A 56 -15.27 -8.22 -4.74
N THR A 57 -15.56 -7.02 -5.26
CA THR A 57 -15.96 -6.82 -6.66
C THR A 57 -14.86 -7.23 -7.65
N LEU A 58 -13.60 -6.88 -7.34
CA LEU A 58 -12.45 -7.31 -8.16
C LEU A 58 -12.30 -8.82 -8.16
N TYR A 59 -12.44 -9.46 -7.00
CA TYR A 59 -12.35 -10.91 -6.86
C TYR A 59 -13.46 -11.63 -7.63
N GLU A 60 -14.73 -11.21 -7.46
CA GLU A 60 -15.89 -11.75 -8.17
C GLU A 60 -15.77 -11.64 -9.69
N LYS A 61 -15.16 -10.54 -10.17
CA LYS A 61 -14.88 -10.32 -11.61
C LYS A 61 -13.66 -11.07 -12.13
N GLY A 62 -12.97 -11.82 -11.27
CA GLY A 62 -11.82 -12.63 -11.64
C GLY A 62 -10.51 -11.87 -11.74
N TYR A 63 -10.41 -10.68 -11.15
CA TYR A 63 -9.13 -9.97 -11.06
C TYR A 63 -8.15 -10.70 -10.14
N VAL A 64 -6.86 -10.62 -10.48
CA VAL A 64 -5.76 -11.20 -9.72
C VAL A 64 -4.67 -10.17 -9.56
N LEU A 65 -4.30 -9.91 -8.31
CA LEU A 65 -3.22 -8.99 -7.97
C LEU A 65 -1.87 -9.56 -8.39
N VAL A 66 -1.09 -8.80 -9.15
CA VAL A 66 0.28 -9.12 -9.55
C VAL A 66 1.24 -8.03 -9.08
N LYS A 67 2.50 -8.36 -8.87
CA LYS A 67 3.54 -7.37 -8.53
C LYS A 67 3.87 -6.50 -9.75
N LEU A 68 4.27 -5.26 -9.50
CA LEU A 68 4.81 -4.39 -10.54
C LEU A 68 6.05 -5.05 -11.19
N HIS A 69 6.92 -5.67 -10.39
CA HIS A 69 8.11 -6.39 -10.87
C HIS A 69 7.80 -7.72 -11.60
N ASP A 70 6.56 -8.24 -11.52
CA ASP A 70 6.12 -9.34 -12.38
C ASP A 70 5.84 -8.87 -13.83
N MET A 71 5.58 -7.56 -14.03
CA MET A 71 5.37 -6.98 -15.36
C MET A 71 6.69 -6.73 -16.09
N ALA A 72 7.71 -6.23 -15.37
CA ALA A 72 9.02 -5.94 -15.91
C ALA A 72 10.06 -6.05 -14.79
N TYR A 73 11.20 -6.61 -15.12
CA TYR A 73 12.29 -6.79 -14.17
C TYR A 73 13.64 -6.45 -14.79
N GLU A 74 14.55 -6.01 -13.94
CA GLU A 74 15.93 -5.74 -14.29
C GLU A 74 16.71 -7.06 -14.46
N THR A 75 17.52 -7.15 -15.49
CA THR A 75 18.44 -8.27 -15.74
C THR A 75 19.69 -7.77 -16.44
N THR A 76 20.66 -8.65 -16.63
CA THR A 76 21.92 -8.33 -17.32
C THR A 76 21.96 -9.02 -18.68
N ASP A 77 22.35 -8.29 -19.73
CA ASP A 77 22.57 -8.85 -21.06
C ASP A 77 23.91 -9.62 -21.15
N GLU A 78 24.20 -10.20 -22.32
CA GLU A 78 25.42 -10.98 -22.59
C GLU A 78 26.70 -10.13 -22.48
N ASN A 79 26.59 -8.80 -22.54
CA ASN A 79 27.71 -7.86 -22.46
C ASN A 79 27.88 -7.27 -21.04
N GLY A 80 27.06 -7.70 -20.07
CA GLY A 80 27.09 -7.20 -18.69
C GLY A 80 26.32 -5.89 -18.48
N ASN A 81 25.56 -5.41 -19.47
CA ASN A 81 24.73 -4.21 -19.29
C ASN A 81 23.41 -4.52 -18.62
N THR A 82 22.98 -3.63 -17.74
CA THR A 82 21.63 -3.69 -17.13
C THR A 82 20.57 -3.38 -18.18
N ILE A 83 19.61 -4.27 -18.34
CA ILE A 83 18.46 -4.12 -19.22
C ILE A 83 17.16 -4.45 -18.52
N MET A 84 16.06 -3.84 -18.96
CA MET A 84 14.70 -4.19 -18.52
C MET A 84 14.13 -5.28 -19.42
N LYS A 85 13.57 -6.32 -18.82
CA LYS A 85 12.92 -7.44 -19.52
C LYS A 85 11.45 -7.53 -19.12
N ALA A 86 10.58 -7.77 -20.12
CA ALA A 86 9.17 -8.03 -19.87
C ALA A 86 8.97 -9.33 -19.10
N GLY A 87 8.10 -9.29 -18.11
CA GLY A 87 7.74 -10.46 -17.32
C GLY A 87 6.77 -11.41 -18.02
N ASP A 88 6.66 -12.60 -17.47
CA ASP A 88 5.74 -13.64 -17.93
C ASP A 88 4.69 -13.94 -16.85
N ILE A 89 3.54 -13.27 -16.95
CA ILE A 89 2.41 -13.50 -16.04
C ILE A 89 1.52 -14.60 -16.65
N MET A 90 1.45 -15.73 -15.96
CA MET A 90 0.71 -16.91 -16.40
C MET A 90 -0.49 -17.13 -15.47
N LEU A 91 -1.70 -16.92 -15.98
CA LEU A 91 -2.93 -17.04 -15.22
C LEU A 91 -3.89 -18.07 -15.83
N PRO A 92 -4.82 -18.63 -15.04
CA PRO A 92 -5.91 -19.43 -15.58
C PRO A 92 -6.76 -18.62 -16.59
N PRO A 93 -7.38 -19.27 -17.58
CA PRO A 93 -8.30 -18.61 -18.50
C PRO A 93 -9.38 -17.81 -17.78
N GLY A 94 -9.66 -16.61 -18.22
CA GLY A 94 -10.68 -15.71 -17.63
C GLY A 94 -10.21 -14.87 -16.45
N LYS A 95 -9.02 -15.10 -15.91
CA LYS A 95 -8.43 -14.24 -14.87
C LYS A 95 -7.81 -12.98 -15.48
N ILE A 96 -7.92 -11.85 -14.78
CA ILE A 96 -7.50 -10.53 -15.26
C ILE A 96 -6.45 -9.98 -14.28
N PRO A 97 -5.17 -9.83 -14.69
CA PRO A 97 -4.17 -9.27 -13.79
C PRO A 97 -4.33 -7.76 -13.63
N PHE A 98 -4.04 -7.28 -12.42
CA PHE A 98 -3.95 -5.86 -12.12
C PHE A 98 -2.84 -5.60 -11.10
N VAL A 99 -2.35 -4.37 -11.06
CA VAL A 99 -1.41 -3.86 -10.05
C VAL A 99 -2.16 -2.89 -9.14
N MET A 100 -1.84 -2.89 -7.86
CA MET A 100 -2.38 -1.97 -6.87
C MET A 100 -1.24 -1.16 -6.25
N SER A 101 -1.50 0.12 -5.95
CA SER A 101 -0.62 0.93 -5.08
C SER A 101 -1.42 1.67 -4.03
N GLN A 102 -0.71 2.08 -2.96
CA GLN A 102 -1.17 3.07 -2.01
C GLN A 102 -0.20 4.23 -2.04
N ASP A 103 -0.71 5.41 -2.35
CA ASP A 103 0.05 6.63 -2.46
C ASP A 103 0.00 7.42 -1.14
N ASP A 104 1.00 8.27 -0.90
CA ASP A 104 1.08 9.15 0.27
C ASP A 104 1.02 8.43 1.63
N LEU A 105 1.62 7.25 1.76
CA LEU A 105 1.59 6.48 3.01
C LEU A 105 2.49 7.13 4.08
N CYS A 106 2.05 8.26 4.60
CA CYS A 106 2.71 9.04 5.62
C CYS A 106 1.93 9.10 6.93
N TYR A 107 0.59 9.01 6.89
CA TYR A 107 -0.31 9.37 7.99
C TYR A 107 0.02 10.77 8.49
N TYR A 108 -0.37 11.77 7.69
CA TYR A 108 -0.04 13.17 7.90
C TYR A 108 -0.63 13.74 9.18
N GLU A 109 0.00 14.78 9.75
CA GLU A 109 -0.48 15.43 10.98
C GLU A 109 -1.92 15.96 10.88
N TYR A 110 -2.34 16.39 9.68
CA TYR A 110 -3.71 16.86 9.48
C TYR A 110 -4.76 15.73 9.53
N MET A 111 -4.34 14.47 9.48
CA MET A 111 -5.20 13.30 9.62
C MET A 111 -5.39 12.86 11.08
N ASP A 112 -4.61 13.45 12.00
CA ASP A 112 -4.65 13.08 13.42
C ASP A 112 -6.03 13.43 14.02
N GLY A 113 -6.76 12.41 14.50
CA GLY A 113 -8.11 12.57 15.06
C GLY A 113 -9.24 12.59 14.02
N ASP A 114 -8.91 12.58 12.75
CA ASP A 114 -9.83 12.80 11.62
C ASP A 114 -10.29 11.48 10.96
N GLY A 115 -10.29 10.41 11.75
CA GLY A 115 -10.83 9.12 11.32
C GLY A 115 -9.87 8.22 10.54
N PHE A 116 -8.57 8.49 10.60
CA PHE A 116 -7.51 7.70 9.97
C PHE A 116 -6.69 6.90 10.98
N ALA A 117 -5.99 5.87 10.50
CA ALA A 117 -4.93 5.25 11.28
C ALA A 117 -3.85 6.29 11.64
N SER A 118 -3.22 6.14 12.80
CA SER A 118 -2.16 7.04 13.26
C SER A 118 -0.77 6.60 12.79
N ARG A 119 -0.54 5.30 12.68
CA ARG A 119 0.72 4.73 12.17
C ARG A 119 0.62 3.24 11.88
N MET A 120 1.58 2.75 11.11
CA MET A 120 1.78 1.32 10.88
C MET A 120 2.80 0.74 11.83
N ILE A 121 2.55 -0.48 12.32
CA ILE A 121 3.40 -1.20 13.24
C ILE A 121 3.59 -2.66 12.78
N VAL A 122 4.55 -3.35 13.41
CA VAL A 122 4.63 -4.81 13.33
C VAL A 122 3.71 -5.39 14.40
N GLY A 123 2.69 -6.13 13.99
CA GLY A 123 1.76 -6.79 14.90
C GLY A 123 2.39 -7.98 15.64
N GLU A 124 1.71 -8.48 16.67
CA GLU A 124 2.15 -9.63 17.48
C GLU A 124 2.36 -10.91 16.64
N ASN A 125 1.64 -11.04 15.53
CA ASN A 125 1.77 -12.15 14.58
C ASN A 125 2.92 -11.98 13.56
N GLY A 126 3.72 -10.92 13.68
CA GLY A 126 4.81 -10.59 12.75
C GLY A 126 4.34 -10.03 11.40
N LYS A 127 3.06 -9.68 11.26
CA LYS A 127 2.52 -9.04 10.06
C LYS A 127 2.36 -7.53 10.27
N PRO A 128 2.39 -6.72 9.18
CA PRO A 128 2.11 -5.31 9.30
C PRO A 128 0.63 -5.06 9.67
N THR A 129 0.40 -4.16 10.61
CA THR A 129 -0.92 -3.72 11.06
C THR A 129 -0.88 -2.25 11.43
N CYS A 130 -2.02 -1.65 11.83
CA CYS A 130 -2.11 -0.24 12.14
C CYS A 130 -2.48 0.00 13.62
N GLU A 131 -2.03 1.14 14.12
CA GLU A 131 -2.57 1.76 15.32
C GLU A 131 -3.53 2.89 14.94
N MET A 132 -4.58 3.07 15.74
CA MET A 132 -5.52 4.20 15.66
C MET A 132 -5.75 4.76 17.05
N VAL A 133 -5.65 6.08 17.17
CA VAL A 133 -5.98 6.78 18.43
C VAL A 133 -7.49 6.97 18.50
N MET A 134 -8.09 6.47 19.57
CA MET A 134 -9.53 6.55 19.83
C MET A 134 -9.89 7.85 20.54
N ASP A 135 -11.21 8.18 20.64
CA ASP A 135 -11.71 9.41 21.25
C ASP A 135 -11.36 9.58 22.72
N ASP A 136 -11.22 8.48 23.45
CA ASP A 136 -10.80 8.48 24.84
C ASP A 136 -9.27 8.56 25.03
N GLY A 137 -8.52 8.70 23.94
CA GLY A 137 -7.06 8.75 23.92
C GLY A 137 -6.40 7.38 24.01
N SER A 138 -7.16 6.28 24.06
CA SER A 138 -6.59 4.93 23.98
C SER A 138 -6.09 4.64 22.57
N VAL A 139 -5.16 3.69 22.46
CA VAL A 139 -4.65 3.21 21.16
C VAL A 139 -5.23 1.85 20.88
N SER A 140 -5.90 1.71 19.75
CA SER A 140 -6.39 0.44 19.22
C SER A 140 -5.48 -0.07 18.13
N VAL A 141 -5.25 -1.38 18.09
CA VAL A 141 -4.48 -2.06 17.04
C VAL A 141 -5.44 -2.86 16.17
N GLY A 142 -5.36 -2.69 14.84
CA GLY A 142 -6.26 -3.38 13.93
C GLY A 142 -6.08 -3.03 12.47
N SER A 143 -7.03 -3.50 11.65
CA SER A 143 -7.03 -3.33 10.20
C SER A 143 -7.64 -1.98 9.80
N TYR A 144 -6.93 -0.89 10.13
CA TYR A 144 -7.40 0.49 9.94
C TYR A 144 -6.90 1.15 8.65
N ASP A 145 -6.21 0.41 7.76
CA ASP A 145 -5.78 0.91 6.46
C ASP A 145 -5.59 -0.24 5.46
N LEU A 146 -5.27 0.09 4.21
CA LEU A 146 -5.14 -0.83 3.07
C LEU A 146 -4.27 -2.06 3.37
N VAL A 147 -3.12 -1.86 4.02
CA VAL A 147 -2.14 -2.94 4.22
C VAL A 147 -2.72 -4.10 5.01
N PRO A 148 -3.19 -3.94 6.25
CA PRO A 148 -3.76 -5.06 7.00
C PRO A 148 -5.05 -5.60 6.37
N LEU A 149 -5.90 -4.75 5.78
CA LEU A 149 -7.14 -5.19 5.11
C LEU A 149 -6.85 -6.08 3.91
N LEU A 150 -5.85 -5.74 3.09
CA LEU A 150 -5.45 -6.57 1.96
C LEU A 150 -4.78 -7.88 2.43
N GLU A 151 -4.03 -7.87 3.54
CA GLU A 151 -3.50 -9.10 4.15
C GLU A 151 -4.64 -10.04 4.60
N ASP A 152 -5.65 -9.50 5.26
CA ASP A 152 -6.83 -10.23 5.70
C ASP A 152 -7.56 -10.82 4.49
N PHE A 153 -7.84 -10.01 3.46
CA PHE A 153 -8.52 -10.44 2.25
C PHE A 153 -7.75 -11.54 1.49
N ILE A 154 -6.43 -11.42 1.34
CA ILE A 154 -5.60 -12.44 0.69
C ILE A 154 -5.52 -13.72 1.54
N THR A 155 -5.61 -13.62 2.86
CA THR A 155 -5.66 -14.80 3.73
C THR A 155 -6.95 -15.61 3.49
N GLU A 156 -8.08 -14.93 3.27
CA GLU A 156 -9.37 -15.54 2.95
C GLU A 156 -9.44 -16.00 1.48
N HIS A 157 -8.81 -15.27 0.57
CA HIS A 157 -8.81 -15.48 -0.88
C HIS A 157 -7.40 -15.61 -1.46
N PRO A 158 -6.65 -16.69 -1.17
CA PRO A 158 -5.24 -16.80 -1.57
C PRO A 158 -5.01 -16.82 -3.08
N ASP A 159 -6.02 -17.17 -3.88
CA ASP A 159 -5.98 -17.12 -5.34
C ASP A 159 -6.17 -15.71 -5.93
N PHE A 160 -6.51 -14.71 -5.10
CA PHE A 160 -6.50 -13.29 -5.48
C PHE A 160 -5.09 -12.75 -5.68
N SER A 161 -4.07 -13.36 -5.08
CA SER A 161 -2.69 -12.92 -5.10
C SER A 161 -1.79 -13.86 -5.92
N TYR A 162 -1.29 -13.39 -7.05
CA TYR A 162 -0.36 -14.14 -7.90
C TYR A 162 1.01 -14.25 -7.24
N ARG A 163 1.43 -15.48 -6.92
CA ARG A 163 2.75 -15.75 -6.30
C ARG A 163 3.03 -14.95 -5.03
N GLY A 164 2.00 -14.67 -4.24
CA GLY A 164 2.16 -13.87 -3.01
C GLY A 164 2.31 -12.37 -3.27
N ALA A 165 1.81 -11.86 -4.40
CA ALA A 165 1.83 -10.45 -4.71
C ALA A 165 1.15 -9.60 -3.63
N ARG A 166 1.69 -8.41 -3.40
CA ARG A 166 1.12 -7.32 -2.60
C ARG A 166 1.14 -6.04 -3.42
N ALA A 167 0.56 -4.97 -2.87
CA ALA A 167 0.55 -3.67 -3.50
C ALA A 167 1.92 -2.97 -3.39
N VAL A 168 2.10 -1.92 -4.18
CA VAL A 168 3.20 -0.97 -4.06
C VAL A 168 2.81 0.10 -3.06
N LEU A 169 3.68 0.40 -2.10
CA LEU A 169 3.50 1.47 -1.12
C LEU A 169 4.42 2.63 -1.48
N ALA A 170 3.84 3.77 -1.86
CA ALA A 170 4.57 4.94 -2.30
C ALA A 170 4.58 6.01 -1.19
N PHE A 171 5.78 6.30 -0.68
CA PHE A 171 5.98 7.18 0.46
C PHE A 171 6.37 8.59 0.02
N THR A 172 5.73 9.60 0.62
CA THR A 172 6.31 10.94 0.78
C THR A 172 7.21 10.96 2.01
N GLY A 173 8.04 12.00 2.19
CA GLY A 173 9.03 12.03 3.27
C GLY A 173 8.99 13.26 4.16
N TYR A 174 8.32 14.34 3.76
CA TYR A 174 8.42 15.66 4.41
C TYR A 174 7.86 15.73 5.84
N GLN A 175 7.05 14.75 6.26
CA GLN A 175 6.66 14.55 7.66
C GLN A 175 7.18 13.24 8.25
N GLY A 176 8.02 12.53 7.50
CA GLY A 176 8.42 11.17 7.81
C GLY A 176 7.60 10.14 7.03
N VAL A 177 7.55 8.91 7.51
CA VAL A 177 6.87 7.79 6.83
C VAL A 177 6.15 6.89 7.83
N LEU A 178 5.09 6.23 7.41
CA LEU A 178 4.35 5.23 8.19
C LEU A 178 3.77 5.77 9.52
N GLY A 179 3.57 7.09 9.65
CA GLY A 179 3.08 7.75 10.87
C GLY A 179 4.15 8.14 11.88
N TYR A 180 5.42 7.89 11.56
CA TYR A 180 6.56 8.28 12.39
C TYR A 180 7.18 9.57 11.86
N ARG A 181 7.36 10.57 12.72
CA ARG A 181 7.90 11.89 12.38
C ARG A 181 9.42 11.83 12.28
N THR A 182 9.92 11.27 11.18
CA THR A 182 11.34 10.95 10.94
C THR A 182 12.03 11.83 9.91
N ASP A 183 11.36 12.85 9.39
CA ASP A 183 12.02 13.90 8.60
C ASP A 183 12.96 14.73 9.47
N PRO A 184 14.13 15.17 8.99
CA PRO A 184 15.09 15.96 9.78
C PRO A 184 14.52 17.21 10.45
N SER A 185 13.45 17.79 9.91
CA SER A 185 12.78 18.94 10.54
C SER A 185 12.17 18.64 11.92
N TYR A 186 11.91 17.36 12.23
CA TYR A 186 11.36 16.91 13.51
C TYR A 186 12.43 16.54 14.54
N GLU A 187 13.73 16.54 14.19
CA GLU A 187 14.80 16.08 15.08
C GLU A 187 14.80 16.82 16.43
N SER A 188 14.52 18.11 16.42
CA SER A 188 14.49 18.92 17.66
C SER A 188 13.20 18.85 18.45
N SER A 189 12.08 18.46 17.81
CA SER A 189 10.74 18.44 18.41
C SER A 189 10.25 17.06 18.77
N ASN A 190 10.77 16.01 18.15
CA ASN A 190 10.43 14.61 18.43
C ASN A 190 11.44 13.99 19.40
N PRO A 191 11.08 13.79 20.69
CA PRO A 191 11.99 13.19 21.66
C PRO A 191 12.35 11.74 21.36
N ASN A 192 11.60 11.06 20.48
CA ASN A 192 11.81 9.67 20.08
C ASN A 192 12.44 9.55 18.68
N PHE A 193 12.96 10.64 18.10
CA PHE A 193 13.35 10.73 16.69
C PHE A 193 14.23 9.55 16.22
N GLU A 194 15.30 9.20 16.95
CA GLU A 194 16.17 8.08 16.56
C GLU A 194 15.50 6.70 16.79
N ALA A 195 14.70 6.56 17.85
CA ALA A 195 13.94 5.33 18.10
C ALA A 195 12.86 5.10 17.02
N ASP A 196 12.18 6.17 16.61
CA ASP A 196 11.19 6.13 15.52
C ASP A 196 11.82 5.74 14.18
N LYS A 197 13.00 6.25 13.88
CA LYS A 197 13.76 5.85 12.68
C LYS A 197 14.09 4.36 12.68
N GLU A 198 14.46 3.82 13.84
CA GLU A 198 14.72 2.38 13.96
C GLU A 198 13.43 1.56 13.82
N THR A 199 12.34 2.01 14.44
CA THR A 199 11.03 1.38 14.31
C THR A 199 10.56 1.37 12.85
N VAL A 200 10.71 2.48 12.13
CA VAL A 200 10.40 2.56 10.70
C VAL A 200 11.18 1.54 9.88
N ARG A 201 12.47 1.34 10.16
CA ARG A 201 13.26 0.31 9.46
C ARG A 201 12.70 -1.09 9.69
N GLN A 202 12.29 -1.39 10.93
CA GLN A 202 11.70 -2.68 11.29
C GLN A 202 10.34 -2.89 10.59
N VAL A 203 9.48 -1.88 10.57
CA VAL A 203 8.18 -1.94 9.86
C VAL A 203 8.40 -2.08 8.35
N ALA A 204 9.33 -1.31 7.76
CA ALA A 204 9.67 -1.42 6.34
C ALA A 204 10.26 -2.79 5.98
N GLN A 205 11.04 -3.39 6.88
CA GLN A 205 11.54 -4.75 6.68
C GLN A 205 10.40 -5.77 6.76
N CYS A 206 9.51 -5.65 7.75
CA CYS A 206 8.32 -6.47 7.87
C CYS A 206 7.45 -6.41 6.60
N LEU A 207 7.22 -5.22 6.05
CA LEU A 207 6.50 -5.05 4.79
C LEU A 207 7.17 -5.83 3.65
N ARG A 208 8.48 -5.68 3.46
CA ARG A 208 9.22 -6.41 2.42
C ARG A 208 9.16 -7.92 2.60
N ASP A 209 9.32 -8.40 3.84
CA ASP A 209 9.30 -9.83 4.17
C ASP A 209 7.91 -10.44 3.89
N ASN A 210 6.84 -9.64 3.96
CA ASN A 210 5.48 -10.03 3.61
C ASN A 210 5.12 -9.76 2.13
N GLY A 211 6.10 -9.36 1.29
CA GLY A 211 5.95 -9.27 -0.16
C GLY A 211 5.48 -7.93 -0.71
N TRP A 212 5.40 -6.89 0.15
CA TRP A 212 5.07 -5.52 -0.26
C TRP A 212 6.22 -4.87 -1.01
N GLU A 213 5.91 -4.07 -2.01
CA GLU A 213 6.88 -3.30 -2.77
C GLU A 213 6.90 -1.85 -2.26
N LEU A 214 8.10 -1.30 -2.00
CA LEU A 214 8.25 0.04 -1.47
C LEU A 214 8.76 0.98 -2.55
N ALA A 215 8.12 2.13 -2.71
CA ALA A 215 8.43 3.14 -3.72
C ALA A 215 8.49 4.55 -3.12
N SER A 216 9.13 5.48 -3.83
CA SER A 216 9.13 6.89 -3.47
C SER A 216 8.03 7.63 -4.23
N HIS A 217 7.22 8.40 -3.50
CA HIS A 217 6.24 9.35 -4.05
C HIS A 217 6.81 10.79 -4.09
N SER A 218 8.10 10.92 -4.14
CA SER A 218 8.92 12.10 -3.90
C SER A 218 8.86 12.60 -2.45
N TRP A 219 9.90 13.36 -2.01
CA TRP A 219 9.93 13.84 -0.63
C TRP A 219 8.76 14.75 -0.27
N GLY A 220 8.39 15.68 -1.12
CA GLY A 220 7.38 16.71 -0.85
C GLY A 220 6.23 16.72 -1.85
N HIS A 221 5.83 15.56 -2.38
CA HIS A 221 4.72 15.46 -3.35
C HIS A 221 4.91 16.41 -4.54
N ILE A 222 6.08 16.35 -5.17
CA ILE A 222 6.50 17.29 -6.22
C ILE A 222 5.68 17.08 -7.50
N ASN A 223 5.11 18.15 -8.00
CA ASN A 223 4.51 18.13 -9.35
C ASN A 223 5.62 18.22 -10.41
N PHE A 224 6.05 17.07 -10.93
CA PHE A 224 7.11 16.98 -11.94
C PHE A 224 6.78 17.73 -13.23
N GLY A 225 5.52 17.89 -13.60
CA GLY A 225 5.09 18.65 -14.78
C GLY A 225 5.30 20.16 -14.66
N LYS A 226 5.54 20.67 -13.46
CA LYS A 226 5.80 22.11 -13.17
C LYS A 226 7.27 22.41 -12.83
N ARG A 227 8.15 21.41 -12.85
CA ARG A 227 9.59 21.53 -12.58
C ARG A 227 10.34 21.36 -13.91
N SER A 228 11.07 22.37 -14.30
CA SER A 228 12.05 22.35 -15.40
C SER A 228 13.44 22.07 -14.85
#